data_ec89db82d5f086b2869c3f71603ef58a
#
_entry.id   ec89db82d5f086b2869c3f71603ef58a
#
_cell.length_a   1.000
_cell.length_b   1.000
_cell.length_c   1.000
_cell.angle_alpha   90.00
_cell.angle_beta   90.00
_cell.angle_gamma   90.00
#
_symmetry.space_group_name_H-M   'P 1'
#
loop_
_entity.id
_entity.type
_entity.pdbx_description
1 polymer ?
#
loop_
_entity_poly.entity_id
_entity_poly.type
_entity_poly.pdbx_seq_one_letter_code
_entity_poly.pdbx_strand_id
1 'polypeptide(L)'
;MNSEHRMAVRHSLIPLALALLAGGCAGPHPTAVQQPPAQGPHFLRWAGNSPPQFRAIDPLAGSATGGGALPSGSGGLSYDLAGPPQISLTRHTATFWAVRGQQRSVQINYLSATGDTTAPFLQLSVTDPAYVPGRGDLAPGDSVLMTVSIDSVNIGVSLEPTGLLFGDSAQLQIWYAGAGGDLNGDGVVDSSDALIERQLLGLWYREGAASSWTAIPAVQSLSDKSFTSWLRHFSDYEVSFSEYAVSW
;
A
#
# COMPACT_ATOMS: atom_id res chain seq x y z
N MET A 1 -19.46 -10.07 68.31
CA MET A 1 -20.03 -8.99 69.14
C MET A 1 -20.65 -7.99 68.21
N ASN A 2 -21.96 -7.93 68.28
CA ASN A 2 -22.92 -6.85 68.01
C ASN A 2 -23.00 -6.37 66.52
N SER A 3 -24.09 -6.61 65.95
CA SER A 3 -25.53 -6.25 66.16
C SER A 3 -25.95 -5.26 65.09
N GLU A 4 -26.77 -5.72 64.19
CA GLU A 4 -28.14 -5.31 63.88
C GLU A 4 -28.39 -3.80 63.72
N HIS A 5 -28.95 -3.41 62.58
CA HIS A 5 -30.32 -2.97 62.53
C HIS A 5 -30.91 -2.82 61.14
N ARG A 6 -32.02 -3.49 60.94
CA ARG A 6 -33.04 -3.34 59.90
C ARG A 6 -33.62 -1.94 59.89
N MET A 7 -34.02 -1.44 58.75
CA MET A 7 -35.36 -0.85 58.63
C MET A 7 -35.84 -0.85 57.15
N ALA A 8 -36.91 -1.58 56.98
CA ALA A 8 -37.73 -1.56 55.77
C ALA A 8 -38.72 -0.40 55.88
N VAL A 9 -38.92 0.37 54.85
CA VAL A 9 -40.11 1.20 54.65
C VAL A 9 -40.69 0.94 53.29
N ARG A 10 -41.81 0.23 53.29
CA ARG A 10 -42.76 0.11 52.17
C ARG A 10 -43.58 1.41 52.14
N HIS A 11 -43.64 2.06 50.96
CA HIS A 11 -44.76 2.92 50.62
C HIS A 11 -45.26 2.56 49.24
N SER A 12 -46.41 1.94 49.27
CA SER A 12 -47.35 1.75 48.18
C SER A 12 -48.13 3.05 48.00
N LEU A 13 -48.34 3.50 46.77
CA LEU A 13 -49.49 4.29 46.37
C LEU A 13 -49.55 4.50 44.85
N ILE A 14 -50.45 3.76 44.24
CA ILE A 14 -51.61 4.16 43.39
C ILE A 14 -51.28 4.78 42.02
N PRO A 15 -51.77 4.19 40.92
CA PRO A 15 -51.62 4.68 39.55
C PRO A 15 -52.68 5.73 39.25
N LEU A 16 -52.27 6.86 38.72
CA LEU A 16 -53.18 7.80 38.07
C LEU A 16 -53.04 7.65 36.55
N ALA A 17 -53.97 6.97 35.95
CA ALA A 17 -54.14 6.84 34.51
C ALA A 17 -54.62 8.19 33.97
N LEU A 18 -53.77 8.89 33.24
CA LEU A 18 -54.19 10.04 32.41
C LEU A 18 -54.06 9.66 30.94
N ALA A 19 -55.14 9.24 30.33
CA ALA A 19 -55.26 9.01 28.89
C ALA A 19 -55.31 10.37 28.17
N LEU A 20 -54.21 10.77 27.55
CA LEU A 20 -54.16 11.85 26.56
C LEU A 20 -54.18 11.24 25.19
N LEU A 21 -55.33 11.29 24.54
CA LEU A 21 -55.54 11.07 23.12
C LEU A 21 -54.91 12.27 22.37
N ALA A 22 -53.63 12.13 21.99
CA ALA A 22 -53.03 12.99 20.98
C ALA A 22 -53.12 12.30 19.62
N GLY A 23 -54.12 12.66 18.84
CA GLY A 23 -54.18 12.31 17.42
C GLY A 23 -53.02 13.02 16.69
N GLY A 24 -51.89 12.39 16.59
CA GLY A 24 -50.76 12.83 15.76
C GLY A 24 -50.99 12.38 14.32
N CYS A 25 -51.15 13.33 13.40
CA CYS A 25 -51.06 13.10 11.97
C CYS A 25 -49.74 12.41 11.68
N ALA A 26 -49.79 11.14 11.30
CA ALA A 26 -48.64 10.44 10.74
C ALA A 26 -48.34 11.06 9.36
N GLY A 27 -47.52 12.09 9.32
CA GLY A 27 -46.86 12.53 8.10
C GLY A 27 -45.99 11.39 7.58
N PRO A 28 -45.78 11.27 6.27
CA PRO A 28 -44.87 10.27 5.72
C PRO A 28 -43.51 10.50 6.36
N HIS A 29 -43.06 9.53 7.18
CA HIS A 29 -41.69 9.53 7.67
C HIS A 29 -40.80 9.56 6.42
N PRO A 30 -39.80 10.47 6.33
CA PRO A 30 -38.82 10.36 5.29
C PRO A 30 -38.21 8.96 5.42
N THR A 31 -38.45 8.15 4.40
CA THR A 31 -37.77 6.84 4.28
C THR A 31 -36.28 7.15 4.40
N ALA A 32 -35.66 6.68 5.47
CA ALA A 32 -34.21 6.77 5.61
C ALA A 32 -33.65 6.20 4.31
N VAL A 33 -32.98 7.05 3.54
CA VAL A 33 -32.25 6.59 2.36
C VAL A 33 -31.29 5.56 2.92
N GLN A 34 -31.57 4.30 2.62
CA GLN A 34 -30.70 3.20 2.98
C GLN A 34 -29.39 3.46 2.25
N GLN A 35 -28.41 3.99 2.99
CA GLN A 35 -27.06 4.17 2.46
C GLN A 35 -26.61 2.81 1.98
N PRO A 36 -26.24 2.63 0.70
CA PRO A 36 -25.74 1.35 0.23
C PRO A 36 -24.62 0.90 1.16
N PRO A 37 -24.48 -0.41 1.43
CA PRO A 37 -23.38 -0.91 2.23
C PRO A 37 -22.08 -0.36 1.65
N ALA A 38 -21.20 0.14 2.51
CA ALA A 38 -19.90 0.66 2.13
C ALA A 38 -19.19 -0.45 1.33
N GLN A 39 -19.18 -0.30 0.01
CA GLN A 39 -18.38 -1.18 -0.82
C GLN A 39 -16.92 -0.86 -0.51
N GLY A 40 -16.11 -1.89 -0.27
CA GLY A 40 -14.67 -1.74 -0.08
C GLY A 40 -14.02 -1.11 -1.31
N PRO A 41 -12.72 -0.83 -1.26
CA PRO A 41 -12.01 -0.28 -2.40
C PRO A 41 -12.09 -1.20 -3.61
N HIS A 42 -12.26 -0.62 -4.80
CA HIS A 42 -12.22 -1.32 -6.08
C HIS A 42 -10.78 -1.31 -6.59
N PHE A 43 -10.10 -2.45 -6.53
CA PHE A 43 -8.70 -2.56 -6.94
C PHE A 43 -8.56 -2.57 -8.45
N LEU A 44 -7.61 -1.78 -8.95
CA LEU A 44 -7.26 -1.80 -10.36
C LEU A 44 -6.65 -3.16 -10.72
N ARG A 45 -7.17 -3.77 -11.77
CA ARG A 45 -6.67 -5.04 -12.28
C ARG A 45 -5.68 -4.85 -13.42
N TRP A 46 -4.85 -5.84 -13.64
CA TRP A 46 -4.01 -5.90 -14.82
C TRP A 46 -4.86 -5.97 -16.09
N ALA A 47 -4.51 -5.19 -17.09
CA ALA A 47 -5.11 -5.33 -18.42
C ALA A 47 -4.91 -6.76 -18.93
N GLY A 48 -5.99 -7.41 -19.40
CA GLY A 48 -5.94 -8.80 -19.84
C GLY A 48 -5.94 -9.83 -18.68
N ASN A 49 -6.27 -9.43 -17.46
CA ASN A 49 -6.44 -10.29 -16.28
C ASN A 49 -5.18 -11.06 -15.84
N SER A 50 -4.00 -10.63 -16.23
CA SER A 50 -2.73 -11.19 -15.78
C SER A 50 -1.63 -10.15 -15.83
N PRO A 51 -0.68 -10.17 -14.87
CA PRO A 51 0.43 -9.24 -14.90
C PRO A 51 1.33 -9.53 -16.11
N PRO A 52 1.92 -8.49 -16.70
CA PRO A 52 2.92 -8.64 -17.76
C PRO A 52 4.21 -9.25 -17.19
N GLN A 53 5.20 -9.47 -18.03
CA GLN A 53 6.53 -9.85 -17.58
C GLN A 53 7.27 -8.62 -17.05
N PHE A 54 8.13 -8.82 -16.06
CA PHE A 54 8.89 -7.77 -15.41
C PHE A 54 10.39 -8.08 -15.37
N ARG A 55 11.19 -7.02 -15.23
CA ARG A 55 12.61 -7.07 -14.91
C ARG A 55 12.90 -6.13 -13.75
N ALA A 56 13.59 -6.62 -12.74
CA ALA A 56 14.09 -5.80 -11.65
C ALA A 56 15.50 -5.29 -11.96
N ILE A 57 15.75 -4.02 -11.64
CA ILE A 57 17.05 -3.36 -11.77
C ILE A 57 17.35 -2.56 -10.49
N ASP A 58 18.63 -2.33 -10.23
CA ASP A 58 19.08 -1.34 -9.25
C ASP A 58 19.36 -0.01 -9.96
N PRO A 59 18.51 1.01 -9.84
CA PRO A 59 18.70 2.27 -10.53
C PRO A 59 19.92 3.05 -10.03
N LEU A 60 20.44 2.74 -8.84
CA LEU A 60 21.64 3.39 -8.28
C LEU A 60 22.92 2.75 -8.80
N ALA A 61 22.86 1.54 -9.31
CA ALA A 61 24.01 0.81 -9.81
C ALA A 61 24.65 1.44 -11.08
N GLY A 62 23.86 2.18 -11.84
CA GLY A 62 24.35 2.92 -13.02
C GLY A 62 25.01 4.27 -12.69
N SER A 63 24.87 4.77 -11.46
CA SER A 63 25.39 6.08 -11.05
C SER A 63 26.83 6.03 -10.50
N ALA A 64 27.42 4.85 -10.35
CA ALA A 64 28.80 4.69 -9.95
C ALA A 64 29.79 4.90 -11.10
N THR A 65 29.57 5.92 -11.95
CA THR A 65 30.56 6.43 -12.89
C THR A 65 31.48 7.43 -12.18
N GLY A 66 32.12 6.97 -11.13
CA GLY A 66 33.27 7.60 -10.51
C GLY A 66 34.48 6.75 -10.81
N GLY A 67 35.08 6.95 -12.00
CA GLY A 67 36.36 6.37 -12.37
C GLY A 67 37.47 6.85 -11.45
N GLY A 68 37.57 6.28 -10.27
CA GLY A 68 38.75 6.30 -9.43
C GLY A 68 39.58 5.07 -9.76
N ALA A 69 40.63 5.23 -10.55
CA ALA A 69 41.64 4.22 -10.72
C ALA A 69 42.19 3.86 -9.32
N LEU A 70 41.93 2.63 -8.85
CA LEU A 70 42.54 2.11 -7.67
C LEU A 70 44.02 1.87 -7.91
N PRO A 71 44.94 2.24 -6.99
CA PRO A 71 46.34 2.00 -7.15
C PRO A 71 46.62 0.50 -7.20
N SER A 72 47.37 0.08 -8.21
CA SER A 72 47.90 -1.28 -8.35
C SER A 72 48.82 -1.60 -7.19
N GLY A 73 48.31 -2.33 -6.21
CA GLY A 73 49.08 -2.85 -5.07
C GLY A 73 48.72 -4.30 -4.88
N SER A 74 49.73 -5.11 -5.08
CA SER A 74 49.77 -6.55 -5.06
C SER A 74 49.06 -7.24 -3.90
N GLY A 75 48.34 -8.31 -4.22
CA GLY A 75 48.03 -9.43 -3.33
C GLY A 75 46.75 -9.27 -2.55
N GLY A 76 45.65 -9.78 -3.06
CA GLY A 76 44.45 -9.87 -2.30
C GLY A 76 43.26 -10.07 -3.24
N LEU A 77 42.45 -10.87 -2.89
CA LEU A 77 41.13 -11.21 -3.36
C LEU A 77 40.57 -10.22 -4.40
N SER A 78 40.65 -10.64 -5.62
CA SER A 78 39.93 -10.03 -6.72
C SER A 78 38.42 -10.15 -6.42
N TYR A 79 37.90 -9.17 -5.73
CA TYR A 79 36.44 -8.94 -5.80
C TYR A 79 36.21 -8.47 -7.21
N ASP A 80 35.71 -9.39 -8.02
CA ASP A 80 35.18 -9.07 -9.32
C ASP A 80 33.98 -8.12 -9.07
N LEU A 81 34.24 -6.82 -9.22
CA LEU A 81 33.22 -5.78 -9.23
C LEU A 81 32.44 -5.85 -10.56
N ALA A 82 32.09 -7.06 -10.94
CA ALA A 82 31.19 -7.36 -12.04
C ALA A 82 29.80 -6.87 -11.68
N GLY A 83 29.56 -5.64 -11.98
CA GLY A 83 28.23 -5.05 -11.97
C GLY A 83 27.57 -4.94 -10.57
N PRO A 84 26.53 -4.13 -10.45
CA PRO A 84 25.72 -4.06 -9.23
C PRO A 84 25.13 -5.44 -8.97
N PRO A 85 24.97 -5.84 -7.68
CA PRO A 85 24.37 -7.13 -7.36
C PRO A 85 23.03 -7.22 -8.09
N GLN A 86 22.93 -8.20 -9.01
CA GLN A 86 21.73 -8.38 -9.78
C GLN A 86 20.59 -8.68 -8.82
N ILE A 87 19.57 -7.83 -8.84
CA ILE A 87 18.33 -8.08 -8.12
C ILE A 87 17.71 -9.30 -8.77
N SER A 88 17.60 -10.39 -8.00
CA SER A 88 16.96 -11.60 -8.49
C SER A 88 15.45 -11.37 -8.57
N LEU A 89 14.90 -11.42 -9.76
CA LEU A 89 13.44 -11.45 -9.98
C LEU A 89 13.04 -12.87 -10.38
N THR A 90 12.31 -13.54 -9.51
CA THR A 90 11.73 -14.85 -9.80
C THR A 90 10.23 -14.68 -10.00
N ARG A 91 9.75 -14.83 -11.23
CA ARG A 91 8.36 -14.52 -11.62
C ARG A 91 7.97 -13.09 -11.27
N HIS A 92 7.30 -12.90 -10.10
CA HIS A 92 6.75 -11.63 -9.63
C HIS A 92 7.37 -11.19 -8.30
N THR A 93 8.48 -11.78 -7.88
CA THR A 93 9.12 -11.49 -6.60
C THR A 93 10.56 -11.04 -6.79
N ALA A 94 10.86 -9.82 -6.34
CA ALA A 94 12.22 -9.27 -6.33
C ALA A 94 12.75 -9.25 -4.89
N THR A 95 14.02 -9.60 -4.70
CA THR A 95 14.69 -9.53 -3.41
C THR A 95 15.96 -8.71 -3.48
N PHE A 96 16.23 -7.91 -2.45
CA PHE A 96 17.44 -7.12 -2.34
C PHE A 96 17.81 -6.87 -0.88
N TRP A 97 19.09 -6.60 -0.62
CA TRP A 97 19.55 -6.24 0.71
C TRP A 97 19.51 -4.73 0.91
N ALA A 98 18.78 -4.28 1.93
CA ALA A 98 18.86 -2.91 2.43
C ALA A 98 19.81 -2.87 3.65
N VAL A 99 20.55 -1.78 3.77
CA VAL A 99 21.51 -1.56 4.84
C VAL A 99 21.17 -0.27 5.55
N ARG A 100 21.05 -0.31 6.88
CA ARG A 100 20.73 0.88 7.66
C ARG A 100 21.78 1.98 7.47
N GLY A 101 21.33 3.17 7.08
CA GLY A 101 22.18 4.32 6.77
C GLY A 101 22.77 4.34 5.35
N GLN A 102 22.35 3.42 4.47
CA GLN A 102 22.74 3.41 3.07
C GLN A 102 21.51 3.44 2.16
N GLN A 103 21.50 4.36 1.22
CA GLN A 103 20.45 4.38 0.23
C GLN A 103 20.50 3.15 -0.67
N ARG A 104 19.40 2.42 -0.73
CA ARG A 104 19.19 1.28 -1.62
C ARG A 104 17.90 1.49 -2.37
N SER A 105 17.87 1.03 -3.61
CA SER A 105 16.67 1.16 -4.45
C SER A 105 16.51 -0.08 -5.31
N VAL A 106 15.27 -0.44 -5.55
CA VAL A 106 14.87 -1.42 -6.55
C VAL A 106 13.88 -0.77 -7.49
N GLN A 107 14.07 -0.96 -8.77
CA GLN A 107 13.08 -0.58 -9.79
C GLN A 107 12.66 -1.84 -10.56
N ILE A 108 11.36 -2.01 -10.73
CA ILE A 108 10.77 -3.08 -11.51
C ILE A 108 10.15 -2.47 -12.75
N ASN A 109 10.58 -2.90 -13.90
CA ASN A 109 10.12 -2.41 -15.20
C ASN A 109 9.29 -3.47 -15.91
N TYR A 110 8.35 -3.03 -16.72
CA TYR A 110 7.68 -3.89 -17.68
C TYR A 110 8.70 -4.40 -18.70
N LEU A 111 8.57 -5.66 -19.07
CA LEU A 111 9.38 -6.30 -20.10
C LEU A 111 8.56 -6.42 -21.37
N SER A 112 9.11 -5.94 -22.49
CA SER A 112 8.47 -6.11 -23.79
C SER A 112 8.59 -7.56 -24.29
N ALA A 113 7.82 -7.91 -25.30
CA ALA A 113 7.92 -9.20 -25.97
C ALA A 113 9.32 -9.46 -26.59
N THR A 114 10.08 -8.41 -26.89
CA THR A 114 11.47 -8.49 -27.38
C THR A 114 12.51 -8.61 -26.28
N GLY A 115 12.08 -8.56 -25.02
CA GLY A 115 12.96 -8.65 -23.85
C GLY A 115 13.56 -7.31 -23.40
N ASP A 116 13.22 -6.20 -24.05
CA ASP A 116 13.65 -4.87 -23.64
C ASP A 116 12.80 -4.34 -22.48
N THR A 117 13.44 -3.64 -21.55
CA THR A 117 12.71 -2.91 -20.50
C THR A 117 12.04 -1.68 -21.10
N THR A 118 10.76 -1.50 -20.82
CA THR A 118 9.98 -0.37 -21.31
C THR A 118 9.76 0.67 -20.19
N ALA A 119 8.54 0.77 -19.70
CA ALA A 119 8.18 1.72 -18.63
C ALA A 119 8.39 1.09 -17.24
N PRO A 120 8.61 1.89 -16.19
CA PRO A 120 8.62 1.41 -14.82
C PRO A 120 7.21 0.96 -14.37
N PHE A 121 7.19 -0.06 -13.54
CA PHE A 121 6.01 -0.47 -12.77
C PHE A 121 6.11 -0.03 -11.31
N LEU A 122 7.29 -0.20 -10.71
CA LEU A 122 7.54 0.09 -9.31
C LEU A 122 8.95 0.62 -9.13
N GLN A 123 9.08 1.59 -8.23
CA GLN A 123 10.36 1.99 -7.64
C GLN A 123 10.21 2.06 -6.13
N LEU A 124 11.10 1.39 -5.41
CA LEU A 124 11.19 1.45 -3.96
C LEU A 124 12.59 1.90 -3.57
N SER A 125 12.67 2.99 -2.80
CA SER A 125 13.94 3.54 -2.27
C SER A 125 13.90 3.52 -0.75
N VAL A 126 14.93 2.92 -0.14
CA VAL A 126 15.06 2.73 1.30
C VAL A 126 16.41 3.26 1.76
N THR A 127 16.41 4.00 2.86
CA THR A 127 17.65 4.56 3.44
C THR A 127 17.89 4.07 4.87
N ASP A 128 16.85 4.01 5.68
CA ASP A 128 16.98 3.73 7.12
C ASP A 128 15.98 2.66 7.60
N PRO A 129 16.20 1.38 7.28
CA PRO A 129 15.45 0.31 7.92
C PRO A 129 15.86 0.25 9.39
N ALA A 130 14.93 0.56 10.33
CA ALA A 130 15.27 0.78 11.72
C ALA A 130 14.92 -0.38 12.65
N TYR A 131 13.80 -1.06 12.38
CA TYR A 131 13.31 -2.15 13.23
C TYR A 131 12.73 -3.28 12.38
N VAL A 132 13.05 -4.52 12.71
CA VAL A 132 12.53 -5.74 12.06
C VAL A 132 11.73 -6.56 13.08
N PRO A 133 10.46 -6.89 12.79
CA PRO A 133 9.66 -7.76 13.65
C PRO A 133 10.39 -9.08 13.94
N GLY A 134 10.44 -9.46 15.23
CA GLY A 134 11.11 -10.67 15.67
C GLY A 134 12.64 -10.60 15.79
N ARG A 135 13.28 -9.56 15.21
CA ARG A 135 14.73 -9.31 15.34
C ARG A 135 15.03 -8.12 16.25
N GLY A 136 14.17 -7.09 16.24
CA GLY A 136 14.36 -5.85 17.00
C GLY A 136 15.01 -4.73 16.19
N ASP A 137 15.58 -3.76 16.90
CA ASP A 137 16.25 -2.59 16.31
C ASP A 137 17.50 -2.99 15.54
N LEU A 138 17.69 -2.40 14.37
CA LEU A 138 18.91 -2.54 13.58
C LEU A 138 19.92 -1.47 14.00
N ALA A 139 21.21 -1.85 14.10
CA ALA A 139 22.30 -0.87 14.25
C ALA A 139 22.68 -0.28 12.89
N PRO A 140 23.29 0.93 12.84
CA PRO A 140 23.86 1.46 11.61
C PRO A 140 24.83 0.44 10.96
N GLY A 141 24.62 0.17 9.67
CA GLY A 141 25.38 -0.84 8.93
C GLY A 141 24.77 -2.25 8.96
N ASP A 142 23.79 -2.52 9.81
CA ASP A 142 23.04 -3.77 9.77
C ASP A 142 22.22 -3.86 8.48
N SER A 143 22.07 -5.08 7.99
CA SER A 143 21.32 -5.37 6.76
C SER A 143 20.07 -6.19 7.02
N VAL A 144 19.08 -5.99 6.19
CA VAL A 144 17.85 -6.77 6.14
C VAL A 144 17.54 -7.15 4.70
N LEU A 145 17.15 -8.42 4.48
CA LEU A 145 16.65 -8.87 3.19
C LEU A 145 15.23 -8.34 3.02
N MET A 146 15.01 -7.60 1.96
CA MET A 146 13.70 -7.10 1.56
C MET A 146 13.16 -7.88 0.39
N THR A 147 11.85 -8.10 0.38
CA THR A 147 11.13 -8.77 -0.68
C THR A 147 10.02 -7.87 -1.18
N VAL A 148 9.93 -7.72 -2.50
CA VAL A 148 8.83 -7.06 -3.20
C VAL A 148 8.12 -8.11 -4.02
N SER A 149 6.88 -8.43 -3.69
CA SER A 149 6.05 -9.37 -4.42
C SER A 149 4.94 -8.62 -5.14
N ILE A 150 4.85 -8.78 -6.45
CA ILE A 150 3.83 -8.15 -7.31
C ILE A 150 2.56 -8.99 -7.22
N ASP A 151 1.41 -8.34 -7.00
CA ASP A 151 0.13 -9.03 -7.01
C ASP A 151 -0.19 -9.56 -8.41
N SER A 152 -0.70 -10.79 -8.48
CA SER A 152 -0.97 -11.47 -9.74
C SER A 152 -2.31 -11.09 -10.38
N VAL A 153 -3.15 -10.35 -9.68
CA VAL A 153 -4.51 -9.97 -10.12
C VAL A 153 -4.64 -8.45 -10.22
N ASN A 154 -4.15 -7.75 -9.19
CA ASN A 154 -4.33 -6.32 -9.03
C ASN A 154 -3.02 -5.54 -9.26
N ILE A 155 -3.15 -4.24 -9.50
CA ILE A 155 -2.01 -3.31 -9.54
C ILE A 155 -1.57 -3.03 -8.10
N GLY A 156 -0.72 -3.87 -7.58
CA GLY A 156 -0.29 -3.80 -6.19
C GLY A 156 0.95 -4.63 -5.90
N VAL A 157 1.44 -4.48 -4.68
CA VAL A 157 2.64 -5.17 -4.18
C VAL A 157 2.52 -5.49 -2.70
N SER A 158 3.13 -6.59 -2.29
CA SER A 158 3.40 -6.93 -0.91
C SER A 158 4.87 -6.70 -0.61
N LEU A 159 5.16 -6.02 0.50
CA LEU A 159 6.51 -5.67 0.92
C LEU A 159 6.85 -6.40 2.22
N GLU A 160 7.94 -7.17 2.22
CA GLU A 160 8.40 -7.92 3.37
C GLU A 160 9.84 -7.56 3.79
N PRO A 161 10.13 -7.71 5.08
CA PRO A 161 9.29 -8.27 6.15
C PRO A 161 8.17 -7.31 6.55
N THR A 162 6.93 -7.81 6.59
CA THR A 162 5.76 -7.04 7.05
C THR A 162 6.00 -6.48 8.45
N GLY A 163 5.64 -5.21 8.65
CA GLY A 163 5.88 -4.50 9.91
C GLY A 163 7.32 -4.01 10.11
N LEU A 164 8.20 -4.13 9.11
CA LEU A 164 9.48 -3.43 9.11
C LEU A 164 9.24 -1.93 9.27
N LEU A 165 9.89 -1.29 10.25
CA LEU A 165 9.78 0.15 10.47
C LEU A 165 11.00 0.87 9.93
N PHE A 166 10.77 2.09 9.45
CA PHE A 166 11.81 2.99 8.95
C PHE A 166 12.05 4.15 9.91
N GLY A 167 13.30 4.53 10.13
CA GLY A 167 13.67 5.77 10.80
C GLY A 167 13.40 6.97 9.89
N ASP A 168 13.95 6.91 8.67
CA ASP A 168 13.57 7.80 7.57
C ASP A 168 12.62 7.05 6.64
N SER A 169 11.50 7.68 6.25
CA SER A 169 10.47 7.06 5.42
C SER A 169 11.06 6.51 4.11
N ALA A 170 10.69 5.28 3.76
CA ALA A 170 10.98 4.73 2.45
C ALA A 170 10.07 5.38 1.40
N GLN A 171 10.58 5.60 0.19
CA GLN A 171 9.77 6.11 -0.92
C GLN A 171 9.30 4.95 -1.80
N LEU A 172 8.00 4.85 -1.96
CA LEU A 172 7.36 3.91 -2.89
C LEU A 172 6.71 4.70 -4.03
N GLN A 173 7.02 4.34 -5.27
CA GLN A 173 6.30 4.80 -6.44
C GLN A 173 5.76 3.61 -7.22
N ILE A 174 4.46 3.63 -7.54
CA ILE A 174 3.78 2.59 -8.32
C ILE A 174 3.15 3.24 -9.55
N TRP A 175 3.41 2.67 -10.73
CA TRP A 175 2.81 3.06 -12.00
C TRP A 175 1.64 2.14 -12.33
N TYR A 176 0.47 2.73 -12.58
CA TYR A 176 -0.76 2.00 -12.86
C TYR A 176 -1.11 1.90 -14.36
N ALA A 177 -0.19 2.28 -15.25
CA ALA A 177 -0.41 2.15 -16.69
C ALA A 177 -0.73 0.72 -17.15
N GLY A 178 -0.29 -0.28 -16.37
CA GLY A 178 -0.59 -1.69 -16.61
C GLY A 178 -2.05 -2.09 -16.44
N ALA A 179 -2.90 -1.23 -15.85
CA ALA A 179 -4.34 -1.42 -15.78
C ALA A 179 -5.03 -1.19 -17.14
N GLY A 180 -4.35 -0.54 -18.09
CA GLY A 180 -4.98 -0.13 -19.35
C GLY A 180 -5.82 1.13 -19.18
N GLY A 181 -6.88 1.27 -19.97
CA GLY A 181 -7.77 2.43 -19.97
C GLY A 181 -9.12 2.18 -19.32
N ASP A 182 -9.56 0.93 -19.27
CA ASP A 182 -10.81 0.49 -18.65
C ASP A 182 -10.55 0.26 -17.15
N LEU A 183 -10.79 1.30 -16.34
CA LEU A 183 -10.47 1.29 -14.91
C LEU A 183 -11.60 0.74 -14.05
N ASN A 184 -12.84 0.85 -14.54
CA ASN A 184 -14.03 0.30 -13.87
C ASN A 184 -14.32 -1.16 -14.23
N GLY A 185 -13.67 -1.69 -15.29
CA GLY A 185 -13.77 -3.08 -15.72
C GLY A 185 -15.08 -3.42 -16.46
N ASP A 186 -15.76 -2.41 -17.05
CA ASP A 186 -16.99 -2.63 -17.82
C ASP A 186 -16.75 -3.01 -19.28
N GLY A 187 -15.50 -3.02 -19.72
CA GLY A 187 -15.08 -3.37 -21.07
C GLY A 187 -15.08 -2.21 -22.06
N VAL A 188 -15.37 -0.99 -21.62
CA VAL A 188 -15.40 0.22 -22.44
C VAL A 188 -14.49 1.29 -21.84
N VAL A 189 -13.63 1.88 -22.65
CA VAL A 189 -12.81 3.03 -22.21
C VAL A 189 -13.55 4.32 -22.53
N ASP A 190 -14.01 5.03 -21.50
CA ASP A 190 -14.84 6.23 -21.68
C ASP A 190 -14.58 7.33 -20.64
N SER A 191 -15.55 8.25 -20.51
CA SER A 191 -15.45 9.38 -19.57
C SER A 191 -15.54 8.97 -18.10
N SER A 192 -16.12 7.82 -17.78
CA SER A 192 -16.19 7.31 -16.41
C SER A 192 -14.82 6.89 -15.91
N ASP A 193 -14.01 6.24 -16.76
CA ASP A 193 -12.62 5.90 -16.44
C ASP A 193 -11.78 7.15 -16.23
N ALA A 194 -11.96 8.16 -17.08
CA ALA A 194 -11.26 9.43 -16.92
C ALA A 194 -11.65 10.16 -15.63
N LEU A 195 -12.88 9.99 -15.13
CA LEU A 195 -13.32 10.51 -13.84
C LEU A 195 -12.66 9.74 -12.70
N ILE A 196 -12.68 8.41 -12.77
CA ILE A 196 -12.00 7.54 -11.80
C ILE A 196 -10.52 7.93 -11.70
N GLU A 197 -9.82 8.01 -12.84
CA GLU A 197 -8.39 8.32 -12.87
C GLU A 197 -8.08 9.66 -12.20
N ARG A 198 -8.88 10.70 -12.45
CA ARG A 198 -8.58 12.05 -11.96
C ARG A 198 -9.02 12.32 -10.54
N GLN A 199 -10.05 11.65 -10.04
CA GLN A 199 -10.72 12.06 -8.80
C GLN A 199 -10.84 10.96 -7.76
N LEU A 200 -10.86 9.70 -8.16
CA LEU A 200 -11.19 8.61 -7.26
C LEU A 200 -10.01 7.68 -6.95
N LEU A 201 -9.02 7.60 -7.85
CA LEU A 201 -7.86 6.74 -7.64
C LEU A 201 -7.05 7.20 -6.44
N GLY A 202 -6.52 6.23 -5.70
CA GLY A 202 -5.61 6.43 -4.59
C GLY A 202 -4.74 5.22 -4.35
N LEU A 203 -3.78 5.38 -3.46
CA LEU A 203 -2.96 4.29 -2.96
C LEU A 203 -3.53 3.82 -1.62
N TRP A 204 -3.69 2.51 -1.47
CA TRP A 204 -4.24 1.88 -0.29
C TRP A 204 -3.25 0.89 0.29
N TYR A 205 -3.30 0.66 1.59
CA TYR A 205 -2.49 -0.33 2.29
C TYR A 205 -3.33 -1.17 3.26
N ARG A 206 -2.80 -2.34 3.63
CA ARG A 206 -3.30 -3.12 4.76
C ARG A 206 -2.13 -3.85 5.44
N GLU A 207 -2.21 -4.02 6.74
CA GLU A 207 -1.16 -4.65 7.56
C GLU A 207 -1.22 -6.19 7.58
N GLY A 208 -1.67 -6.79 6.53
CA GLY A 208 -1.80 -8.23 6.41
C GLY A 208 -3.20 -8.65 6.02
N ALA A 209 -3.36 -9.90 5.62
CA ALA A 209 -4.56 -10.43 4.98
C ALA A 209 -5.86 -10.29 5.80
N ALA A 210 -5.78 -10.22 7.12
CA ALA A 210 -6.94 -10.07 8.00
C ALA A 210 -7.32 -8.61 8.29
N SER A 211 -6.49 -7.63 7.90
CA SER A 211 -6.74 -6.22 8.14
C SER A 211 -7.58 -5.59 7.02
N SER A 212 -8.30 -4.53 7.37
CA SER A 212 -9.02 -3.73 6.38
C SER A 212 -8.05 -2.85 5.59
N TRP A 213 -8.39 -2.60 4.34
CA TRP A 213 -7.68 -1.65 3.51
C TRP A 213 -7.95 -0.21 3.96
N THR A 214 -6.91 0.61 3.95
CA THR A 214 -6.94 2.02 4.35
C THR A 214 -6.24 2.86 3.29
N ALA A 215 -6.86 3.95 2.87
CA ALA A 215 -6.22 4.91 1.96
C ALA A 215 -5.06 5.63 2.65
N ILE A 216 -3.96 5.81 1.95
CA ILE A 216 -2.80 6.56 2.45
C ILE A 216 -2.52 7.79 1.62
N PRO A 217 -1.90 8.83 2.23
CA PRO A 217 -1.44 9.98 1.47
C PRO A 217 -0.47 9.57 0.37
N ALA A 218 -0.77 9.97 -0.86
CA ALA A 218 0.07 9.74 -2.01
C ALA A 218 -0.05 10.91 -3.00
N VAL A 219 1.02 11.19 -3.72
CA VAL A 219 1.03 12.18 -4.80
C VAL A 219 0.79 11.46 -6.12
N GLN A 220 -0.29 11.82 -6.80
CA GLN A 220 -0.61 11.30 -8.12
C GLN A 220 0.05 12.14 -9.22
N SER A 221 0.69 11.48 -10.19
CA SER A 221 1.08 12.05 -11.47
C SER A 221 0.21 11.45 -12.58
N LEU A 222 -0.68 12.26 -13.13
CA LEU A 222 -1.55 11.82 -14.23
C LEU A 222 -0.75 11.61 -15.52
N SER A 223 0.29 12.42 -15.77
CA SER A 223 1.15 12.29 -16.96
C SER A 223 1.92 10.97 -16.96
N ASP A 224 2.39 10.56 -15.79
CA ASP A 224 3.20 9.34 -15.65
C ASP A 224 2.36 8.14 -15.26
N LYS A 225 1.08 8.34 -14.94
CA LYS A 225 0.16 7.34 -14.41
C LYS A 225 0.75 6.64 -13.18
N SER A 226 1.16 7.43 -12.18
CA SER A 226 1.83 6.90 -10.99
C SER A 226 1.34 7.54 -9.70
N PHE A 227 1.55 6.82 -8.60
CA PHE A 227 1.42 7.30 -7.22
C PHE A 227 2.76 7.22 -6.52
N THR A 228 3.13 8.28 -5.80
CA THR A 228 4.31 8.31 -4.92
C THR A 228 3.86 8.50 -3.48
N SER A 229 4.33 7.63 -2.59
CA SER A 229 4.06 7.70 -1.15
C SER A 229 5.33 7.49 -0.33
N TRP A 230 5.32 8.01 0.90
CA TRP A 230 6.41 7.86 1.87
C TRP A 230 5.96 6.91 2.97
N LEU A 231 6.54 5.71 2.96
CA LEU A 231 6.18 4.62 3.83
C LEU A 231 6.95 4.69 5.15
N ARG A 232 6.25 4.52 6.26
CA ARG A 232 6.85 4.37 7.59
C ARG A 232 7.11 2.93 7.97
N HIS A 233 6.44 2.00 7.32
CA HIS A 233 6.56 0.55 7.51
C HIS A 233 6.28 -0.20 6.22
N PHE A 234 6.65 -1.49 6.19
CA PHE A 234 6.28 -2.39 5.10
C PHE A 234 4.94 -3.08 5.36
N SER A 235 4.21 -3.29 4.27
CA SER A 235 2.86 -3.85 4.26
C SER A 235 2.45 -4.25 2.84
N ASP A 236 1.17 -4.57 2.64
CA ASP A 236 0.57 -4.71 1.30
C ASP A 236 0.10 -3.34 0.80
N TYR A 237 0.35 -3.02 -0.48
CA TYR A 237 -0.04 -1.74 -1.11
C TYR A 237 -0.69 -2.01 -2.46
N GLU A 238 -1.84 -1.37 -2.72
CA GLU A 238 -2.58 -1.51 -3.97
C GLU A 238 -3.14 -0.18 -4.46
N VAL A 239 -3.24 -0.02 -5.77
CA VAL A 239 -3.93 1.10 -6.41
C VAL A 239 -5.41 0.75 -6.52
N SER A 240 -6.26 1.62 -5.99
CA SER A 240 -7.69 1.39 -5.88
C SER A 240 -8.47 2.68 -6.00
N PHE A 241 -9.77 2.59 -6.24
CA PHE A 241 -10.69 3.71 -6.13
C PHE A 241 -11.86 3.37 -5.20
N SER A 242 -12.50 4.41 -4.65
CA SER A 242 -13.69 4.27 -3.82
C SER A 242 -14.79 5.17 -4.39
N GLU A 243 -15.98 4.62 -4.57
CA GLU A 243 -17.16 5.36 -5.08
C GLU A 243 -17.63 6.47 -4.14
N TYR A 244 -17.17 6.49 -2.88
CA TYR A 244 -17.62 7.44 -1.86
C TYR A 244 -16.97 8.83 -1.92
N ALA A 245 -16.01 9.07 -2.78
CA ALA A 245 -15.38 10.40 -2.89
C ALA A 245 -16.29 11.45 -3.54
N VAL A 246 -17.51 11.12 -4.00
CA VAL A 246 -18.35 11.98 -4.82
C VAL A 246 -19.75 12.26 -4.22
N SER A 247 -20.02 11.89 -2.97
CA SER A 247 -21.29 12.32 -2.33
C SER A 247 -21.09 13.66 -1.63
N TRP A 248 -21.40 14.74 -2.34
CA TRP A 248 -21.61 16.08 -1.80
C TRP A 248 -23.09 16.29 -1.51
#